data_4ffa2b6484e17c66350ddec1ea7375a3
#
_entry.id   4ffa2b6484e17c66350ddec1ea7375a3
#
_cell.length_a   1.000
_cell.length_b   1.000
_cell.length_c   1.000
_cell.angle_alpha   90.00
_cell.angle_beta   90.00
_cell.angle_gamma   90.00
#
_symmetry.space_group_name_H-M   'P 1'
#
loop_
_entity.id
_entity.type
_entity.pdbx_description
1 polymer ?
#
loop_
_entity_poly.entity_id
_entity_poly.type
_entity_poly.pdbx_seq_one_letter_code
_entity_poly.pdbx_strand_id
1 'polypeptide(L)'
;MQFYVIPNMTRVNTFGVTTKLLEEINKLGCTASLESGLKSHFGEKTGVVYADSTDVISQSNAVVAVGGDGTFINAAKLATEYNKPIICVNAGKLAYLACLEGDELHLLSKVADGDYITEKRMMLDVSIIDKDGEIIYHSSCLNDAVVSRSGMIRIMNLSVICNGTPLIDYLADGAIVATPTGSTAYSLSAGGPVVEPDVESILLTPVCAHSVFSRSVVLGGNSELELIHDNSGEAILSCDGQSAVLIPPDARVTVKRSKQNASFIKIKNETFIDILNKKISG
;
A
#
# COMPACT_ATOMS: atom_id res chain seq x y z
N MET A 1 -17.34 -10.67 17.54
CA MET A 1 -16.38 -9.87 16.77
C MET A 1 -17.03 -9.45 15.45
N GLN A 2 -16.72 -8.25 14.93
CA GLN A 2 -17.26 -7.76 13.67
C GLN A 2 -16.12 -7.47 12.68
N PHE A 3 -16.24 -7.98 11.47
CA PHE A 3 -15.28 -7.81 10.37
C PHE A 3 -15.86 -6.94 9.28
N TYR A 4 -15.16 -5.91 8.82
CA TYR A 4 -15.50 -5.20 7.60
C TYR A 4 -14.82 -5.88 6.41
N VAL A 5 -15.60 -6.45 5.50
CA VAL A 5 -15.09 -7.21 4.36
C VAL A 5 -15.09 -6.36 3.10
N ILE A 6 -13.92 -6.22 2.48
CA ILE A 6 -13.68 -5.44 1.25
C ILE A 6 -13.25 -6.40 0.13
N PRO A 7 -14.19 -6.92 -0.69
CA PRO A 7 -13.86 -7.78 -1.82
C PRO A 7 -13.57 -6.97 -3.08
N ASN A 8 -12.56 -7.36 -3.83
CA ASN A 8 -12.31 -6.82 -5.16
C ASN A 8 -13.13 -7.58 -6.22
N MET A 9 -14.33 -7.13 -6.48
CA MET A 9 -15.26 -7.78 -7.39
C MET A 9 -14.84 -7.79 -8.87
N THR A 10 -13.76 -7.10 -9.25
CA THR A 10 -13.23 -7.14 -10.63
C THR A 10 -12.44 -8.41 -10.93
N ARG A 11 -12.11 -9.21 -9.91
CA ARG A 11 -11.36 -10.48 -10.06
C ARG A 11 -12.28 -11.68 -10.02
N VAL A 12 -12.04 -12.64 -10.91
CA VAL A 12 -12.92 -13.81 -11.13
C VAL A 12 -13.15 -14.64 -9.86
N ASN A 13 -12.12 -14.90 -9.07
CA ASN A 13 -12.22 -15.80 -7.92
C ASN A 13 -12.74 -15.10 -6.65
N THR A 14 -12.80 -13.77 -6.62
CA THR A 14 -13.13 -13.02 -5.41
C THR A 14 -14.53 -13.33 -4.90
N PHE A 15 -15.51 -13.47 -5.78
CA PHE A 15 -16.87 -13.80 -5.38
C PHE A 15 -16.94 -15.12 -4.60
N GLY A 16 -16.31 -16.18 -5.11
CA GLY A 16 -16.30 -17.49 -4.46
C GLY A 16 -15.57 -17.51 -3.13
N VAL A 17 -14.40 -16.86 -3.08
CA VAL A 17 -13.60 -16.73 -1.84
C VAL A 17 -14.37 -15.91 -0.80
N THR A 18 -14.97 -14.79 -1.19
CA THR A 18 -15.76 -13.95 -0.27
C THR A 18 -16.97 -14.68 0.26
N THR A 19 -17.68 -15.45 -0.59
CA THR A 19 -18.83 -16.24 -0.14
C THR A 19 -18.43 -17.23 0.95
N LYS A 20 -17.35 -17.98 0.75
CA LYS A 20 -16.81 -18.90 1.76
C LYS A 20 -16.36 -18.17 3.03
N LEU A 21 -15.73 -17.00 2.89
CA LEU A 21 -15.32 -16.17 4.01
C LEU A 21 -16.52 -15.75 4.88
N LEU A 22 -17.62 -15.30 4.26
CA LEU A 22 -18.84 -14.92 4.97
C LEU A 22 -19.44 -16.10 5.75
N GLU A 23 -19.39 -17.30 5.16
CA GLU A 23 -19.84 -18.54 5.80
C GLU A 23 -18.97 -18.90 7.01
N GLU A 24 -17.63 -18.79 6.88
CA GLU A 24 -16.71 -19.03 8.01
C GLU A 24 -16.89 -18.02 9.14
N ILE A 25 -17.02 -16.72 8.82
CA ILE A 25 -17.29 -15.67 9.82
C ILE A 25 -18.58 -15.99 10.60
N ASN A 26 -19.65 -16.41 9.90
CA ASN A 26 -20.92 -16.75 10.53
C ASN A 26 -20.82 -18.02 11.40
N LYS A 27 -20.09 -19.06 10.96
CA LYS A 27 -19.83 -20.27 11.77
C LYS A 27 -19.11 -19.97 13.09
N LEU A 28 -18.23 -18.95 13.10
CA LEU A 28 -17.53 -18.48 14.28
C LEU A 28 -18.40 -17.62 15.21
N GLY A 29 -19.68 -17.40 14.90
CA GLY A 29 -20.55 -16.52 15.66
C GLY A 29 -20.17 -15.05 15.55
N CYS A 30 -19.40 -14.68 14.54
CA CYS A 30 -18.96 -13.32 14.24
C CYS A 30 -19.90 -12.68 13.21
N THR A 31 -19.84 -11.35 13.09
CA THR A 31 -20.61 -10.58 12.10
C THR A 31 -19.68 -10.12 10.98
N ALA A 32 -20.10 -10.31 9.73
CA ALA A 32 -19.48 -9.68 8.58
C ALA A 32 -20.27 -8.43 8.19
N SER A 33 -19.56 -7.37 7.86
CA SER A 33 -20.17 -6.16 7.32
C SER A 33 -19.60 -5.85 5.94
N LEU A 34 -20.44 -5.48 5.01
CA LEU A 34 -20.08 -5.12 3.64
C LEU A 34 -20.72 -3.79 3.25
N GLU A 35 -20.18 -3.16 2.24
CA GLU A 35 -20.78 -1.98 1.61
C GLU A 35 -22.17 -2.31 1.03
N SER A 36 -23.12 -1.38 1.18
CA SER A 36 -24.51 -1.54 0.74
C SER A 36 -24.64 -1.97 -0.72
N GLY A 37 -23.78 -1.47 -1.62
CA GLY A 37 -23.75 -1.82 -3.03
C GLY A 37 -23.47 -3.31 -3.31
N LEU A 38 -22.85 -4.03 -2.37
CA LEU A 38 -22.52 -5.44 -2.51
C LEU A 38 -23.68 -6.37 -2.18
N LYS A 39 -24.79 -5.85 -1.65
CA LYS A 39 -26.00 -6.64 -1.35
C LYS A 39 -26.57 -7.34 -2.60
N SER A 40 -26.48 -6.71 -3.77
CA SER A 40 -26.89 -7.29 -5.04
C SER A 40 -26.09 -8.51 -5.47
N HIS A 41 -24.84 -8.62 -5.01
CA HIS A 41 -23.92 -9.72 -5.35
C HIS A 41 -24.06 -10.91 -4.39
N PHE A 42 -24.19 -10.64 -3.08
CA PHE A 42 -24.15 -11.69 -2.06
C PHE A 42 -25.52 -12.05 -1.48
N GLY A 43 -26.55 -11.22 -1.76
CA GLY A 43 -27.91 -11.43 -1.26
C GLY A 43 -28.02 -11.25 0.25
N GLU A 44 -29.19 -11.57 0.79
CA GLU A 44 -29.40 -11.61 2.25
C GLU A 44 -28.75 -12.87 2.83
N LYS A 45 -27.90 -12.70 3.84
CA LYS A 45 -27.22 -13.79 4.54
C LYS A 45 -27.27 -13.56 6.05
N THR A 46 -27.45 -14.62 6.81
CA THR A 46 -27.37 -14.57 8.28
C THR A 46 -25.95 -14.14 8.71
N GLY A 47 -25.88 -13.24 9.67
CA GLY A 47 -24.60 -12.73 10.17
C GLY A 47 -23.90 -11.73 9.25
N VAL A 48 -24.59 -11.25 8.19
CA VAL A 48 -24.07 -10.22 7.28
C VAL A 48 -24.90 -8.94 7.38
N VAL A 49 -24.20 -7.82 7.57
CA VAL A 49 -24.79 -6.46 7.64
C VAL A 49 -24.31 -5.67 6.42
N TYR A 50 -25.23 -4.96 5.78
CA TYR A 50 -24.92 -4.05 4.66
C TYR A 50 -25.20 -2.62 5.09
N ALA A 51 -24.17 -1.76 5.05
CA ALA A 51 -24.27 -0.34 5.42
C ALA A 51 -23.23 0.49 4.67
N ASP A 52 -23.21 1.79 4.87
CA ASP A 52 -22.19 2.66 4.30
C ASP A 52 -20.81 2.38 4.90
N SER A 53 -19.77 2.51 4.09
CA SER A 53 -18.41 2.10 4.43
C SER A 53 -17.88 2.78 5.71
N THR A 54 -18.17 4.06 5.92
CA THR A 54 -17.75 4.83 7.10
C THR A 54 -18.35 4.30 8.41
N ASP A 55 -19.63 3.94 8.38
CA ASP A 55 -20.33 3.41 9.56
C ASP A 55 -19.85 1.99 9.89
N VAL A 56 -19.67 1.18 8.86
CA VAL A 56 -19.22 -0.21 8.98
C VAL A 56 -17.82 -0.31 9.56
N ILE A 57 -16.86 0.44 9.00
CA ILE A 57 -15.46 0.36 9.42
C ILE A 57 -15.25 0.88 10.84
N SER A 58 -15.97 1.95 11.25
CA SER A 58 -15.84 2.50 12.58
C SER A 58 -16.23 1.49 13.67
N GLN A 59 -17.27 0.69 13.42
CA GLN A 59 -17.79 -0.33 14.33
C GLN A 59 -17.05 -1.66 14.26
N SER A 60 -16.24 -1.89 13.23
CA SER A 60 -15.53 -3.16 13.02
C SER A 60 -14.32 -3.30 13.93
N ASN A 61 -13.99 -4.55 14.28
CA ASN A 61 -12.77 -4.88 15.02
C ASN A 61 -11.56 -5.01 14.08
N ALA A 62 -11.78 -5.47 12.85
CA ALA A 62 -10.76 -5.60 11.82
C ALA A 62 -11.36 -5.46 10.43
N VAL A 63 -10.53 -5.07 9.48
CA VAL A 63 -10.84 -5.08 8.04
C VAL A 63 -10.34 -6.37 7.41
N VAL A 64 -11.13 -7.00 6.56
CA VAL A 64 -10.73 -8.18 5.79
C VAL A 64 -10.79 -7.83 4.31
N ALA A 65 -9.62 -7.69 3.69
CA ALA A 65 -9.52 -7.45 2.26
C ALA A 65 -9.44 -8.77 1.50
N VAL A 66 -10.25 -8.94 0.45
CA VAL A 66 -10.24 -10.14 -0.40
C VAL A 66 -9.86 -9.76 -1.82
N GLY A 67 -8.69 -10.21 -2.27
CA GLY A 67 -8.19 -9.83 -3.59
C GLY A 67 -6.72 -10.15 -3.83
N GLY A 68 -5.94 -9.17 -4.24
CA GLY A 68 -4.48 -9.21 -4.38
C GLY A 68 -3.85 -7.95 -3.81
N ASP A 69 -2.52 -7.78 -3.97
CA ASP A 69 -1.75 -6.71 -3.31
C ASP A 69 -2.35 -5.30 -3.50
N GLY A 70 -2.79 -4.93 -4.71
CA GLY A 70 -3.43 -3.63 -4.92
C GLY A 70 -4.70 -3.41 -4.11
N THR A 71 -5.51 -4.47 -3.90
CA THR A 71 -6.68 -4.42 -3.01
C THR A 71 -6.26 -4.25 -1.56
N PHE A 72 -5.20 -4.98 -1.15
CA PHE A 72 -4.68 -4.94 0.22
C PHE A 72 -4.11 -3.57 0.57
N ILE A 73 -3.37 -2.94 -0.35
CA ILE A 73 -2.83 -1.60 -0.18
C ILE A 73 -3.95 -0.59 0.06
N ASN A 74 -4.98 -0.57 -0.78
CA ASN A 74 -6.10 0.36 -0.64
C ASN A 74 -6.88 0.11 0.67
N ALA A 75 -7.13 -1.15 0.99
CA ALA A 75 -7.81 -1.51 2.23
C ALA A 75 -6.97 -1.20 3.47
N ALA A 76 -5.64 -1.34 3.41
CA ALA A 76 -4.73 -1.00 4.50
C ALA A 76 -4.69 0.51 4.76
N LYS A 77 -4.69 1.34 3.72
CA LYS A 77 -4.79 2.81 3.85
C LYS A 77 -6.09 3.19 4.56
N LEU A 78 -7.22 2.68 4.08
CA LEU A 78 -8.52 2.91 4.69
C LEU A 78 -8.56 2.40 6.15
N ALA A 79 -8.07 1.19 6.41
CA ALA A 79 -8.02 0.62 7.76
C ALA A 79 -7.19 1.47 8.71
N THR A 80 -6.06 2.03 8.23
CA THR A 80 -5.17 2.89 9.00
C THR A 80 -5.84 4.19 9.43
N GLU A 81 -6.63 4.83 8.55
CA GLU A 81 -7.41 6.03 8.86
C GLU A 81 -8.36 5.82 10.05
N TYR A 82 -8.89 4.61 10.20
CA TYR A 82 -9.80 4.22 11.30
C TYR A 82 -9.10 3.46 12.43
N ASN A 83 -7.76 3.38 12.42
CA ASN A 83 -6.98 2.63 13.41
C ASN A 83 -7.41 1.16 13.53
N LYS A 84 -7.76 0.51 12.42
CA LYS A 84 -8.17 -0.90 12.39
C LYS A 84 -7.05 -1.77 11.84
N PRO A 85 -6.84 -2.97 12.40
CA PRO A 85 -5.96 -3.95 11.80
C PRO A 85 -6.61 -4.57 10.56
N ILE A 86 -5.75 -5.04 9.64
CA ILE A 86 -6.19 -5.66 8.38
C ILE A 86 -5.78 -7.13 8.28
N ILE A 87 -6.67 -7.93 7.71
CA ILE A 87 -6.46 -9.31 7.29
C ILE A 87 -6.51 -9.35 5.76
N CYS A 88 -5.49 -9.89 5.13
CA CYS A 88 -5.41 -10.00 3.68
C CYS A 88 -5.65 -11.43 3.23
N VAL A 89 -6.74 -11.67 2.49
CA VAL A 89 -7.12 -12.97 1.94
C VAL A 89 -6.87 -12.97 0.43
N ASN A 90 -5.95 -13.83 -0.02
CA ASN A 90 -5.64 -13.95 -1.43
C ASN A 90 -6.77 -14.62 -2.21
N ALA A 91 -7.25 -13.95 -3.25
CA ALA A 91 -8.17 -14.50 -4.24
C ALA A 91 -7.54 -14.59 -5.64
N GLY A 92 -6.22 -14.39 -5.74
CA GLY A 92 -5.43 -14.42 -6.98
C GLY A 92 -4.45 -15.59 -7.03
N LYS A 93 -3.40 -15.42 -7.84
CA LYS A 93 -2.33 -16.43 -7.96
C LYS A 93 -1.27 -16.28 -6.88
N LEU A 94 -0.83 -15.06 -6.62
CA LEU A 94 0.27 -14.75 -5.71
C LEU A 94 0.12 -13.34 -5.17
N ALA A 95 0.23 -13.15 -3.84
CA ALA A 95 0.17 -11.84 -3.20
C ALA A 95 1.24 -11.72 -2.10
N TYR A 96 1.96 -10.59 -2.02
CA TYR A 96 3.04 -10.35 -1.03
C TYR A 96 2.50 -10.02 0.36
N LEU A 97 1.32 -9.44 0.41
CA LEU A 97 0.72 -8.98 1.67
C LEU A 97 -0.33 -9.94 2.22
N ALA A 98 -0.62 -11.05 1.51
CA ALA A 98 -1.62 -12.01 1.96
C ALA A 98 -1.16 -12.77 3.19
N CYS A 99 -2.03 -12.86 4.19
CA CYS A 99 -1.82 -13.72 5.36
C CYS A 99 -2.60 -15.04 5.27
N LEU A 100 -3.64 -15.10 4.44
CA LEU A 100 -4.45 -16.28 4.18
C LEU A 100 -4.65 -16.50 2.69
N GLU A 101 -4.64 -17.76 2.29
CA GLU A 101 -5.12 -18.20 0.98
C GLU A 101 -6.62 -18.52 1.06
N GLY A 102 -7.29 -18.57 -0.11
CA GLY A 102 -8.74 -18.81 -0.17
C GLY A 102 -9.23 -20.16 0.34
N ASP A 103 -8.34 -21.14 0.58
CA ASP A 103 -8.59 -22.45 1.18
C ASP A 103 -8.20 -22.52 2.67
N GLU A 104 -7.58 -21.47 3.22
CA GLU A 104 -7.12 -21.37 4.61
C GLU A 104 -8.07 -20.57 5.52
N LEU A 105 -9.29 -20.27 5.06
CA LEU A 105 -10.24 -19.41 5.78
C LEU A 105 -10.64 -19.94 7.17
N HIS A 106 -10.52 -21.24 7.41
CA HIS A 106 -10.72 -21.85 8.73
C HIS A 106 -9.79 -21.29 9.81
N LEU A 107 -8.62 -20.76 9.41
CA LEU A 107 -7.66 -20.13 10.35
C LEU A 107 -8.18 -18.80 10.91
N LEU A 108 -9.28 -18.24 10.41
CA LEU A 108 -9.94 -17.09 11.03
C LEU A 108 -10.40 -17.34 12.46
N SER A 109 -10.61 -18.61 12.85
CA SER A 109 -10.88 -18.99 14.24
C SER A 109 -9.80 -18.46 15.20
N LYS A 110 -8.53 -18.48 14.81
CA LYS A 110 -7.43 -17.92 15.60
C LYS A 110 -7.62 -16.41 15.86
N VAL A 111 -8.12 -15.67 14.88
CA VAL A 111 -8.40 -14.24 15.06
C VAL A 111 -9.55 -14.03 16.03
N ALA A 112 -10.62 -14.83 15.92
CA ALA A 112 -11.76 -14.78 16.84
C ALA A 112 -11.34 -15.12 18.29
N ASP A 113 -10.39 -16.04 18.46
CA ASP A 113 -9.84 -16.48 19.75
C ASP A 113 -8.73 -15.54 20.28
N GLY A 114 -8.30 -14.54 19.50
CA GLY A 114 -7.20 -13.63 19.87
C GLY A 114 -5.80 -14.24 19.71
N ASP A 115 -5.66 -15.39 19.05
CA ASP A 115 -4.39 -16.08 18.77
C ASP A 115 -3.76 -15.59 17.46
N TYR A 116 -3.31 -14.35 17.47
CA TYR A 116 -2.61 -13.74 16.34
C TYR A 116 -1.62 -12.67 16.82
N ILE A 117 -0.71 -12.30 15.96
CA ILE A 117 0.18 -11.14 16.18
C ILE A 117 -0.17 -10.02 15.21
N THR A 118 0.13 -8.79 15.59
CA THR A 118 -0.03 -7.62 14.72
C THR A 118 1.33 -7.12 14.28
N GLU A 119 1.56 -7.11 12.98
CA GLU A 119 2.75 -6.57 12.36
C GLU A 119 2.48 -5.12 11.89
N LYS A 120 3.31 -4.19 12.33
CA LYS A 120 3.21 -2.78 11.91
C LYS A 120 4.05 -2.56 10.66
N ARG A 121 3.46 -1.93 9.65
CA ARG A 121 4.14 -1.53 8.43
C ARG A 121 4.23 -0.01 8.37
N MET A 122 5.47 0.48 8.19
CA MET A 122 5.75 1.89 7.99
C MET A 122 4.98 2.41 6.76
N MET A 123 4.50 3.65 6.84
CA MET A 123 3.88 4.38 5.72
C MET A 123 4.62 5.68 5.46
N LEU A 124 4.42 6.25 4.29
CA LEU A 124 4.93 7.57 3.91
C LEU A 124 3.78 8.57 3.85
N ASP A 125 4.02 9.79 4.33
CA ASP A 125 3.21 10.97 4.04
C ASP A 125 3.83 11.70 2.85
N VAL A 126 3.01 11.99 1.85
CA VAL A 126 3.42 12.60 0.59
C VAL A 126 2.59 13.85 0.35
N SER A 127 3.25 14.96 0.06
CA SER A 127 2.54 16.21 -0.26
C SER A 127 3.14 16.88 -1.49
N ILE A 128 2.30 17.58 -2.27
CA ILE A 128 2.76 18.57 -3.23
C ILE A 128 2.60 19.94 -2.57
N ILE A 129 3.70 20.67 -2.51
CA ILE A 129 3.74 22.03 -1.97
C ILE A 129 4.03 22.98 -3.13
N ASP A 130 3.18 23.96 -3.31
CA ASP A 130 3.32 24.94 -4.37
C ASP A 130 4.44 25.96 -4.10
N LYS A 131 4.64 26.89 -5.05
CA LYS A 131 5.65 27.96 -4.95
C LYS A 131 5.40 28.93 -3.78
N ASP A 132 4.17 29.05 -3.31
CA ASP A 132 3.76 29.94 -2.22
C ASP A 132 3.86 29.24 -0.85
N GLY A 133 4.20 27.95 -0.84
CA GLY A 133 4.37 27.11 0.36
C GLY A 133 3.10 26.43 0.83
N GLU A 134 2.03 26.48 0.05
CA GLU A 134 0.74 25.85 0.37
C GLU A 134 0.70 24.39 -0.04
N ILE A 135 0.12 23.54 0.80
CA ILE A 135 -0.09 22.12 0.46
C ILE A 135 -1.31 22.01 -0.44
N ILE A 136 -1.09 21.71 -1.72
CA ILE A 136 -2.15 21.57 -2.73
C ILE A 136 -2.58 20.12 -2.95
N TYR A 137 -1.81 19.15 -2.47
CA TYR A 137 -2.11 17.73 -2.49
C TYR A 137 -1.48 17.03 -1.31
N HIS A 138 -2.19 16.06 -0.72
CA HIS A 138 -1.67 15.20 0.33
C HIS A 138 -2.21 13.77 0.16
N SER A 139 -1.34 12.77 0.37
CA SER A 139 -1.70 11.36 0.40
C SER A 139 -0.74 10.58 1.29
N SER A 140 -1.14 9.39 1.68
CA SER A 140 -0.25 8.41 2.33
C SER A 140 0.03 7.24 1.40
N CYS A 141 1.22 6.62 1.53
CA CYS A 141 1.62 5.44 0.77
C CYS A 141 2.01 4.31 1.72
N LEU A 142 1.59 3.10 1.38
CA LEU A 142 2.08 1.88 2.02
C LEU A 142 3.33 1.36 1.30
N ASN A 143 3.35 1.43 -0.04
CA ASN A 143 4.48 1.00 -0.85
C ASN A 143 5.38 2.17 -1.26
N ASP A 144 4.88 3.06 -2.12
CA ASP A 144 5.74 4.04 -2.78
C ASP A 144 5.02 5.30 -3.27
N ALA A 145 5.79 6.37 -3.38
CA ALA A 145 5.48 7.59 -4.12
C ALA A 145 6.40 7.68 -5.34
N VAL A 146 5.82 7.86 -6.50
CA VAL A 146 6.54 7.93 -7.78
C VAL A 146 6.38 9.31 -8.38
N VAL A 147 7.48 10.03 -8.53
CA VAL A 147 7.56 11.24 -9.33
C VAL A 147 8.10 10.86 -10.70
N SER A 148 7.36 11.12 -11.75
CA SER A 148 7.77 10.80 -13.11
C SER A 148 7.33 11.87 -14.10
N ARG A 149 8.00 11.88 -15.27
CA ARG A 149 7.56 12.67 -16.40
C ARG A 149 6.18 12.23 -16.91
N SER A 150 5.42 13.17 -17.43
CA SER A 150 4.18 12.93 -18.17
C SER A 150 4.38 13.19 -19.67
N GLY A 151 3.77 12.37 -20.51
CA GLY A 151 3.72 12.61 -21.96
C GLY A 151 5.01 12.25 -22.72
N MET A 152 5.56 13.22 -23.50
CA MET A 152 6.64 12.96 -24.46
C MET A 152 7.94 12.42 -23.80
N ILE A 153 8.70 11.63 -24.58
CA ILE A 153 9.97 11.04 -24.17
C ILE A 153 11.04 12.15 -24.08
N ARG A 154 11.05 12.88 -22.97
CA ARG A 154 12.12 13.82 -22.61
C ARG A 154 12.65 13.41 -21.24
N ILE A 155 13.95 13.38 -21.10
CA ILE A 155 14.61 13.14 -19.81
C ILE A 155 14.25 14.31 -18.89
N MET A 156 13.83 14.00 -17.68
CA MET A 156 13.54 14.97 -16.64
C MET A 156 14.79 15.15 -15.76
N ASN A 157 15.12 16.38 -15.42
CA ASN A 157 16.08 16.65 -14.35
C ASN A 157 15.30 16.77 -13.04
N LEU A 158 15.63 15.89 -12.10
CA LEU A 158 14.96 15.78 -10.81
C LEU A 158 15.99 15.97 -9.70
N SER A 159 15.95 17.12 -9.03
CA SER A 159 16.77 17.40 -7.87
C SER A 159 16.15 16.80 -6.62
N VAL A 160 16.93 16.08 -5.85
CA VAL A 160 16.50 15.48 -4.58
C VAL A 160 17.28 16.10 -3.43
N ILE A 161 16.54 16.61 -2.45
CA ILE A 161 17.06 17.18 -1.21
C ILE A 161 16.68 16.24 -0.07
N CYS A 162 17.61 15.95 0.84
CA CYS A 162 17.37 15.13 2.01
C CYS A 162 17.69 15.91 3.27
N ASN A 163 16.71 16.07 4.17
CA ASN A 163 16.86 16.84 5.41
C ASN A 163 17.44 18.25 5.19
N GLY A 164 16.96 18.93 4.14
CA GLY A 164 17.43 20.27 3.76
C GLY A 164 18.80 20.32 3.08
N THR A 165 19.48 19.19 2.85
CA THR A 165 20.77 19.11 2.18
C THR A 165 20.61 18.51 0.78
N PRO A 166 21.15 19.13 -0.29
CA PRO A 166 21.16 18.52 -1.62
C PRO A 166 21.80 17.14 -1.59
N LEU A 167 21.04 16.12 -2.07
CA LEU A 167 21.48 14.74 -2.09
C LEU A 167 22.00 14.36 -3.47
N ILE A 168 21.17 14.53 -4.52
CA ILE A 168 21.50 14.10 -5.88
C ILE A 168 20.59 14.79 -6.90
N ASP A 169 21.13 14.98 -8.11
CA ASP A 169 20.36 15.35 -9.30
C ASP A 169 20.31 14.16 -10.26
N TYR A 170 19.10 13.72 -10.57
CA TYR A 170 18.86 12.66 -11.52
C TYR A 170 18.46 13.20 -12.89
N LEU A 171 19.13 12.76 -13.94
CA LEU A 171 18.62 12.79 -15.31
C LEU A 171 17.93 11.45 -15.56
N ALA A 172 16.60 11.40 -15.46
CA ALA A 172 15.87 10.14 -15.41
C ALA A 172 14.43 10.28 -15.96
N ASP A 173 13.74 9.17 -16.09
CA ASP A 173 12.29 9.16 -16.35
C ASP A 173 11.49 9.50 -15.08
N GLY A 174 12.12 9.39 -13.91
CA GLY A 174 11.54 9.68 -12.62
C GLY A 174 12.34 9.11 -11.45
N ALA A 175 11.75 9.20 -10.27
CA ALA A 175 12.27 8.56 -9.05
C ALA A 175 11.13 7.99 -8.20
N ILE A 176 11.44 6.91 -7.52
CA ILE A 176 10.56 6.19 -6.61
C ILE A 176 11.06 6.40 -5.20
N VAL A 177 10.20 6.87 -4.31
CA VAL A 177 10.46 6.88 -2.86
C VAL A 177 9.60 5.79 -2.25
N ALA A 178 10.21 4.73 -1.74
CA ALA A 178 9.50 3.56 -1.26
C ALA A 178 9.73 3.29 0.23
N THR A 179 8.76 2.63 0.85
CA THR A 179 8.87 1.99 2.16
C THR A 179 9.61 0.65 2.02
N PRO A 180 10.01 0.00 3.11
CA PRO A 180 10.47 -1.39 3.08
C PRO A 180 9.42 -2.36 2.51
N THR A 181 8.13 -2.13 2.79
CA THR A 181 7.04 -2.91 2.18
C THR A 181 7.02 -2.74 0.66
N GLY A 182 7.19 -1.51 0.17
CA GLY A 182 7.26 -1.18 -1.25
C GLY A 182 8.56 -1.61 -1.94
N SER A 183 9.59 -2.03 -1.18
CA SER A 183 10.86 -2.51 -1.75
C SER A 183 10.67 -3.69 -2.71
N THR A 184 9.62 -4.48 -2.54
CA THR A 184 9.28 -5.62 -3.40
C THR A 184 8.26 -5.28 -4.49
N ALA A 185 7.87 -4.00 -4.63
CA ALA A 185 6.93 -3.48 -5.62
C ALA A 185 7.66 -2.80 -6.80
N TYR A 186 7.28 -1.59 -7.17
CA TYR A 186 7.87 -0.89 -8.32
C TYR A 186 9.36 -0.56 -8.12
N SER A 187 9.77 -0.27 -6.87
CA SER A 187 11.20 -0.07 -6.54
C SER A 187 12.05 -1.27 -6.96
N LEU A 188 11.60 -2.52 -6.73
CA LEU A 188 12.32 -3.72 -7.18
C LEU A 188 12.47 -3.76 -8.70
N SER A 189 11.38 -3.48 -9.42
CA SER A 189 11.40 -3.47 -10.90
C SER A 189 12.34 -2.40 -11.48
N ALA A 190 12.54 -1.30 -10.75
CA ALA A 190 13.48 -0.24 -11.08
C ALA A 190 14.93 -0.53 -10.62
N GLY A 191 15.20 -1.71 -10.05
CA GLY A 191 16.53 -2.12 -9.61
C GLY A 191 16.87 -1.72 -8.17
N GLY A 192 15.85 -1.39 -7.36
CA GLY A 192 15.99 -1.14 -5.91
C GLY A 192 16.28 -2.43 -5.14
N PRO A 193 16.86 -2.32 -3.93
CA PRO A 193 17.12 -3.46 -3.08
C PRO A 193 15.84 -4.01 -2.45
N VAL A 194 15.81 -5.30 -2.17
CA VAL A 194 14.81 -5.91 -1.29
C VAL A 194 15.19 -5.58 0.16
N VAL A 195 14.23 -5.06 0.91
CA VAL A 195 14.39 -4.68 2.32
C VAL A 195 13.33 -5.37 3.15
N GLU A 196 13.76 -5.95 4.28
CA GLU A 196 12.83 -6.56 5.23
C GLU A 196 11.89 -5.50 5.83
N PRO A 197 10.59 -5.80 5.93
CA PRO A 197 9.60 -4.80 6.34
C PRO A 197 9.81 -4.17 7.71
N ASP A 198 10.52 -4.84 8.61
CA ASP A 198 10.82 -4.38 9.96
C ASP A 198 11.99 -3.36 10.00
N VAL A 199 12.73 -3.22 8.91
CA VAL A 199 13.83 -2.25 8.80
C VAL A 199 13.25 -0.86 8.54
N GLU A 200 13.32 0.04 9.52
CA GLU A 200 12.87 1.42 9.35
C GLU A 200 13.78 2.20 8.41
N SER A 201 13.41 2.26 7.14
CA SER A 201 14.19 2.92 6.08
C SER A 201 13.29 3.50 4.99
N ILE A 202 13.83 4.48 4.25
CA ILE A 202 13.23 5.04 3.04
C ILE A 202 14.16 4.71 1.87
N LEU A 203 13.63 4.17 0.80
CA LEU A 203 14.37 3.82 -0.40
C LEU A 203 14.12 4.90 -1.46
N LEU A 204 15.19 5.45 -2.02
CA LEU A 204 15.14 6.34 -3.18
C LEU A 204 15.73 5.58 -4.38
N THR A 205 14.90 5.28 -5.37
CA THR A 205 15.29 4.51 -6.56
C THR A 205 14.99 5.31 -7.83
N PRO A 206 15.99 5.66 -8.65
CA PRO A 206 15.75 6.33 -9.93
C PRO A 206 15.15 5.37 -10.95
N VAL A 207 14.33 5.91 -11.87
CA VAL A 207 13.73 5.17 -12.97
C VAL A 207 14.45 5.53 -14.27
N CYS A 208 15.08 4.55 -14.93
CA CYS A 208 15.79 4.75 -16.19
C CYS A 208 16.77 5.93 -16.17
N ALA A 209 17.58 6.04 -15.12
CA ALA A 209 18.51 7.15 -14.96
C ALA A 209 19.66 7.11 -15.99
N HIS A 210 19.95 8.28 -16.57
CA HIS A 210 21.09 8.53 -17.44
C HIS A 210 22.26 9.22 -16.69
N SER A 211 22.16 9.36 -15.37
CA SER A 211 23.17 9.96 -14.52
C SER A 211 24.34 9.01 -14.26
N VAL A 212 25.52 9.55 -13.98
CA VAL A 212 26.71 8.76 -13.61
C VAL A 212 26.44 7.91 -12.36
N PHE A 213 25.69 8.46 -11.41
CA PHE A 213 25.17 7.73 -10.25
C PHE A 213 23.71 7.39 -10.47
N SER A 214 23.43 6.12 -10.75
CA SER A 214 22.09 5.58 -11.02
C SER A 214 21.68 4.48 -10.04
N ARG A 215 22.27 4.47 -8.85
CA ARG A 215 21.99 3.48 -7.81
C ARG A 215 20.89 3.94 -6.88
N SER A 216 20.15 2.98 -6.35
CA SER A 216 19.22 3.24 -5.25
C SER A 216 19.99 3.63 -3.99
N VAL A 217 19.41 4.54 -3.23
CA VAL A 217 19.93 4.98 -1.93
C VAL A 217 18.96 4.52 -0.84
N VAL A 218 19.48 3.89 0.20
CA VAL A 218 18.71 3.53 1.39
C VAL A 218 19.03 4.56 2.49
N LEU A 219 17.98 5.25 2.93
CA LEU A 219 18.05 6.32 3.93
C LEU A 219 17.39 5.85 5.23
N GLY A 220 17.74 6.49 6.34
CA GLY A 220 17.08 6.24 7.62
C GLY A 220 15.59 6.57 7.57
N GLY A 221 14.76 5.82 8.32
CA GLY A 221 13.30 5.95 8.29
C GLY A 221 12.75 7.32 8.69
N ASN A 222 13.56 8.16 9.34
CA ASN A 222 13.18 9.55 9.71
C ASN A 222 13.67 10.61 8.71
N SER A 223 14.21 10.21 7.56
CA SER A 223 14.62 11.13 6.51
C SER A 223 13.39 11.81 5.89
N GLU A 224 13.55 13.10 5.60
CA GLU A 224 12.57 13.88 4.81
C GLU A 224 13.18 14.18 3.45
N LEU A 225 12.47 13.84 2.38
CA LEU A 225 12.90 14.06 1.01
C LEU A 225 12.04 15.15 0.36
N GLU A 226 12.71 16.02 -0.40
CA GLU A 226 12.07 16.95 -1.31
C GLU A 226 12.54 16.62 -2.74
N LEU A 227 11.59 16.47 -3.66
CA LEU A 227 11.83 16.20 -5.07
C LEU A 227 11.33 17.40 -5.87
N ILE A 228 12.22 17.98 -6.69
CA ILE A 228 11.97 19.21 -7.46
C ILE A 228 12.34 18.92 -8.91
N HIS A 229 11.40 19.10 -9.84
CA HIS A 229 11.69 18.96 -11.27
C HIS A 229 12.02 20.31 -11.91
N ASP A 230 12.80 20.30 -12.97
CA ASP A 230 13.33 21.51 -13.64
C ASP A 230 12.34 22.25 -14.55
N ASN A 231 11.07 21.90 -14.53
CA ASN A 231 10.01 22.47 -15.38
C ASN A 231 10.26 22.31 -16.90
N SER A 232 11.18 21.44 -17.33
CA SER A 232 11.43 21.18 -18.76
C SER A 232 10.28 20.42 -19.45
N GLY A 233 9.32 19.93 -18.68
CA GLY A 233 8.14 19.19 -19.10
C GLY A 233 7.15 19.00 -17.96
N GLU A 234 6.04 18.34 -18.24
CA GLU A 234 5.07 17.98 -17.22
C GLU A 234 5.58 16.83 -16.35
N ALA A 235 5.43 16.98 -15.04
CA ALA A 235 5.71 15.95 -14.06
C ALA A 235 4.43 15.54 -13.32
N ILE A 236 4.36 14.26 -12.92
CA ILE A 236 3.24 13.68 -12.21
C ILE A 236 3.71 12.95 -10.96
N LEU A 237 2.85 12.93 -9.95
CA LEU A 237 3.00 12.14 -8.73
C LEU A 237 1.95 11.03 -8.72
N SER A 238 2.37 9.80 -8.48
CA SER A 238 1.49 8.66 -8.20
C SER A 238 1.85 8.04 -6.86
N CYS A 239 0.84 7.76 -6.04
CA CYS A 239 0.96 7.13 -4.72
C CYS A 239 0.36 5.73 -4.77
N ASP A 240 1.15 4.67 -4.47
CA ASP A 240 0.73 3.27 -4.48
C ASP A 240 0.06 2.82 -5.79
N GLY A 241 0.52 3.35 -6.93
CA GLY A 241 -0.05 3.04 -8.24
C GLY A 241 -1.46 3.59 -8.49
N GLN A 242 -1.94 4.53 -7.68
CA GLN A 242 -3.21 5.21 -7.90
C GLN A 242 -3.12 6.25 -9.03
N SER A 243 -4.27 6.85 -9.37
CA SER A 243 -4.33 7.89 -10.40
C SER A 243 -3.31 9.00 -10.13
N ALA A 244 -2.52 9.31 -11.15
CA ALA A 244 -1.47 10.32 -11.04
C ALA A 244 -2.06 11.73 -10.96
N VAL A 245 -1.39 12.57 -10.19
CA VAL A 245 -1.70 14.00 -10.02
C VAL A 245 -0.60 14.83 -10.69
N LEU A 246 -0.96 15.86 -11.42
CA LEU A 246 0.01 16.78 -12.04
C LEU A 246 0.74 17.56 -10.96
N ILE A 247 2.06 17.66 -11.08
CA ILE A 247 2.89 18.52 -10.26
C ILE A 247 3.00 19.88 -10.97
N PRO A 248 2.47 20.98 -10.39
CA PRO A 248 2.58 22.30 -11.01
C PRO A 248 4.04 22.74 -11.16
N PRO A 249 4.33 23.65 -12.11
CA PRO A 249 5.63 24.31 -12.18
C PRO A 249 6.01 24.97 -10.86
N ASP A 250 7.30 24.88 -10.52
CA ASP A 250 7.90 25.44 -9.27
C ASP A 250 7.34 24.83 -7.97
N ALA A 251 6.51 23.79 -8.06
CA ALA A 251 6.11 23.00 -6.90
C ALA A 251 7.16 21.95 -6.56
N ARG A 252 7.17 21.50 -5.30
CA ARG A 252 7.99 20.38 -4.84
C ARG A 252 7.13 19.27 -4.25
N VAL A 253 7.58 18.06 -4.40
CA VAL A 253 7.01 16.88 -3.72
C VAL A 253 7.81 16.63 -2.46
N THR A 254 7.14 16.59 -1.32
CA THR A 254 7.76 16.21 -0.04
C THR A 254 7.32 14.81 0.35
N VAL A 255 8.28 14.00 0.78
CA VAL A 255 8.02 12.61 1.22
C VAL A 255 8.73 12.39 2.54
N LYS A 256 7.99 11.93 3.53
CA LYS A 256 8.51 11.59 4.86
C LYS A 256 7.74 10.43 5.46
N ARG A 257 8.29 9.85 6.53
CA ARG A 257 7.60 8.84 7.33
C ARG A 257 6.27 9.39 7.85
N SER A 258 5.20 8.63 7.69
CA SER A 258 3.93 8.92 8.32
C SER A 258 3.99 8.64 9.83
N LYS A 259 3.22 9.39 10.60
CA LYS A 259 2.99 9.11 12.02
C LYS A 259 2.16 7.85 12.22
N GLN A 260 1.39 7.46 11.23
CA GLN A 260 0.57 6.25 11.24
C GLN A 260 1.34 5.07 10.64
N ASN A 261 1.05 3.87 11.13
CA ASN A 261 1.51 2.62 10.57
C ASN A 261 0.29 1.77 10.21
N ALA A 262 0.34 1.08 9.10
CA ALA A 262 -0.64 0.06 8.79
C ALA A 262 -0.40 -1.17 9.67
N SER A 263 -1.48 -1.73 10.22
CA SER A 263 -1.43 -2.86 11.17
C SER A 263 -1.96 -4.12 10.49
N PHE A 264 -1.09 -5.07 10.19
CA PHE A 264 -1.43 -6.34 9.55
C PHE A 264 -1.56 -7.46 10.58
N ILE A 265 -2.66 -8.21 10.52
CA ILE A 265 -2.82 -9.42 11.32
C ILE A 265 -2.04 -10.56 10.67
N LYS A 266 -1.14 -11.16 11.45
CA LYS A 266 -0.40 -12.39 11.09
C LYS A 266 -0.96 -13.57 11.91
N ILE A 267 -1.41 -14.59 11.20
CA ILE A 267 -2.00 -15.81 11.75
C ILE A 267 -1.03 -16.98 11.66
N LYS A 268 -0.14 -16.93 10.66
CA LYS A 268 0.88 -17.96 10.39
C LYS A 268 2.27 -17.46 10.80
N ASN A 269 3.12 -18.37 11.26
CA ASN A 269 4.52 -18.09 11.63
C ASN A 269 5.45 -18.09 10.41
N GLU A 270 4.98 -17.54 9.26
CA GLU A 270 5.82 -17.38 8.08
C GLU A 270 6.74 -16.18 8.26
N THR A 271 8.03 -16.38 8.01
CA THR A 271 9.02 -15.28 8.00
C THR A 271 8.99 -14.53 6.67
N PHE A 272 9.58 -13.34 6.67
CA PHE A 272 9.77 -12.59 5.41
C PHE A 272 10.55 -13.41 4.36
N ILE A 273 11.56 -14.16 4.81
CA ILE A 273 12.37 -15.01 3.93
C ILE A 273 11.54 -16.15 3.32
N ASP A 274 10.62 -16.75 4.08
CA ASP A 274 9.72 -17.79 3.56
C ASP A 274 8.82 -17.23 2.44
N ILE A 275 8.26 -16.03 2.66
CA ILE A 275 7.44 -15.33 1.68
C ILE A 275 8.27 -14.96 0.44
N LEU A 276 9.46 -14.43 0.62
CA LEU A 276 10.35 -14.05 -0.47
C LEU A 276 10.74 -15.26 -1.33
N ASN A 277 11.12 -16.38 -0.70
CA ASN A 277 11.50 -17.61 -1.40
C ASN A 277 10.35 -18.17 -2.24
N LYS A 278 9.12 -18.20 -1.71
CA LYS A 278 7.93 -18.63 -2.47
C LYS A 278 7.73 -17.80 -3.73
N LYS A 279 8.17 -16.55 -3.72
CA LYS A 279 7.96 -15.60 -4.81
C LYS A 279 9.07 -15.59 -5.85
N ILE A 280 10.31 -15.88 -5.43
CA ILE A 280 11.46 -15.99 -6.34
C ILE A 280 11.42 -17.34 -7.10
N SER A 281 10.82 -18.37 -6.49
CA SER A 281 10.77 -19.73 -7.04
C SER A 281 9.56 -20.00 -7.96
N GLY A 282 8.59 -19.12 -8.06
CA GLY A 282 7.39 -19.20 -8.90
C GLY A 282 7.42 -18.23 -10.06
#